data_7d9c48d16a3a3e0f0293955efcc1b71f
#
_entry.id   7d9c48d16a3a3e0f0293955efcc1b71f
#
_cell.length_a   1.000
_cell.length_b   1.000
_cell.length_c   1.000
_cell.angle_alpha   90.00
_cell.angle_beta   90.00
_cell.angle_gamma   90.00
#
_symmetry.space_group_name_H-M   'P 1'
#
loop_
_entity.id
_entity.type
_entity.pdbx_description
1 polymer ?
#
loop_
_entity_poly.entity_id
_entity_poly.type
_entity_poly.pdbx_seq_one_letter_code
_entity_poly.pdbx_strand_id
1 'polypeptide(L)'
;MYRYQNIIIFAGLIIMLFLNACNNPEVNGNRYTLDECKKELLEAKDFSQTKSIDHIIVVKKERKMYLYKNGKIQNAIPISLGKNPMGHKVKQGDNRTPEGEFWIHRKLCSPKYYRSLCISYPRPQDVANAKAKGVNPGGDITIHAQPTWNADGKGDKYTLSQNWTQGCVAVTNTAMKQLWYAVREGVPVTIK
;
A
#
# COMPACT_ATOMS: atom_id res chain seq x y z
N MET A 1 -8.93 -82.38 26.81
CA MET A 1 -7.80 -81.51 27.27
C MET A 1 -7.54 -80.53 26.15
N TYR A 2 -8.25 -79.38 26.15
CA TYR A 2 -8.10 -78.37 25.12
C TYR A 2 -7.54 -77.09 25.75
N ARG A 3 -6.37 -76.65 25.30
CA ARG A 3 -5.70 -75.44 25.68
C ARG A 3 -6.34 -74.25 24.91
N TYR A 4 -6.91 -73.31 25.59
CA TYR A 4 -7.30 -72.01 25.04
C TYR A 4 -6.06 -71.11 24.99
N GLN A 5 -5.67 -70.71 23.79
CA GLN A 5 -4.68 -69.64 23.60
C GLN A 5 -5.41 -68.29 23.64
N ASN A 6 -5.03 -67.45 24.57
CA ASN A 6 -5.49 -66.08 24.67
C ASN A 6 -4.89 -65.24 23.54
N ILE A 7 -5.73 -64.79 22.63
CA ILE A 7 -5.36 -63.78 21.62
C ILE A 7 -5.63 -62.41 22.27
N ILE A 8 -4.56 -61.71 22.61
CA ILE A 8 -4.63 -60.31 23.05
C ILE A 8 -4.71 -59.46 21.80
N ILE A 9 -5.89 -58.90 21.53
CA ILE A 9 -6.10 -57.92 20.48
C ILE A 9 -5.66 -56.54 21.03
N PHE A 10 -4.50 -56.08 20.59
CA PHE A 10 -4.09 -54.69 20.78
C PHE A 10 -4.96 -53.79 19.89
N ALA A 11 -5.98 -53.21 20.46
CA ALA A 11 -6.70 -52.12 19.80
C ALA A 11 -5.79 -50.88 19.81
N GLY A 12 -5.06 -50.69 18.73
CA GLY A 12 -4.31 -49.44 18.50
C GLY A 12 -5.25 -48.26 18.33
N LEU A 13 -5.32 -47.43 19.36
CA LEU A 13 -6.05 -46.16 19.33
C LEU A 13 -5.28 -45.19 18.43
N ILE A 14 -5.67 -45.12 17.15
CA ILE A 14 -5.19 -44.09 16.23
C ILE A 14 -5.83 -42.78 16.64
N ILE A 15 -5.12 -42.00 17.44
CA ILE A 15 -5.45 -40.61 17.69
C ILE A 15 -5.15 -39.86 16.40
N MET A 16 -6.19 -39.68 15.57
CA MET A 16 -6.14 -38.67 14.50
C MET A 16 -6.10 -37.30 15.14
N LEU A 17 -4.90 -36.75 15.27
CA LEU A 17 -4.68 -35.33 15.47
C LEU A 17 -5.21 -34.61 14.23
N PHE A 18 -6.48 -34.20 14.29
CA PHE A 18 -6.98 -33.15 13.40
C PHE A 18 -6.24 -31.86 13.75
N LEU A 19 -5.12 -31.64 13.12
CA LEU A 19 -4.56 -30.33 12.95
C LEU A 19 -5.61 -29.53 12.16
N ASN A 20 -6.44 -28.81 12.87
CA ASN A 20 -7.20 -27.69 12.30
C ASN A 20 -6.18 -26.67 11.80
N ALA A 21 -5.56 -26.97 10.62
CA ALA A 21 -5.02 -25.95 9.79
C ALA A 21 -6.21 -25.04 9.46
N CYS A 22 -6.26 -23.87 10.07
CA CYS A 22 -7.08 -22.79 9.59
C CYS A 22 -6.68 -22.57 8.13
N ASN A 23 -7.39 -23.22 7.22
CA ASN A 23 -7.31 -22.99 5.80
C ASN A 23 -7.88 -21.58 5.57
N ASN A 24 -7.04 -20.60 5.82
CA ASN A 24 -7.22 -19.32 5.17
C ASN A 24 -7.09 -19.60 3.67
N PRO A 25 -8.06 -19.19 2.83
CA PRO A 25 -7.96 -19.41 1.40
C PRO A 25 -6.62 -18.85 0.93
N GLU A 26 -5.77 -19.69 0.38
CA GLU A 26 -4.54 -19.27 -0.29
C GLU A 26 -4.93 -18.36 -1.43
N VAL A 27 -4.84 -17.07 -1.20
CA VAL A 27 -4.77 -16.09 -2.29
C VAL A 27 -3.39 -16.27 -2.87
N ASN A 28 -3.30 -17.00 -3.96
CA ASN A 28 -2.09 -17.27 -4.68
C ASN A 28 -1.31 -15.98 -4.95
N GLY A 29 -0.10 -15.90 -4.44
CA GLY A 29 0.90 -14.90 -4.77
C GLY A 29 0.80 -13.61 -3.94
N ASN A 30 1.71 -13.46 -2.98
CA ASN A 30 1.99 -12.25 -2.20
C ASN A 30 1.00 -11.92 -1.07
N ARG A 31 0.77 -12.84 -0.18
CA ARG A 31 0.33 -12.50 1.17
C ARG A 31 1.49 -11.82 1.90
N TYR A 32 1.45 -10.52 1.88
CA TYR A 32 2.32 -9.75 2.73
C TYR A 32 1.72 -9.65 4.13
N THR A 33 2.41 -10.17 5.13
CA THR A 33 2.04 -9.97 6.52
C THR A 33 2.54 -8.62 7.00
N LEU A 34 1.94 -8.07 8.06
CA LEU A 34 2.44 -6.83 8.66
C LEU A 34 3.88 -6.97 9.16
N ASP A 35 4.26 -8.16 9.62
CA ASP A 35 5.61 -8.42 10.13
C ASP A 35 6.65 -8.46 9.01
N GLU A 36 6.30 -9.02 7.85
CA GLU A 36 7.14 -8.92 6.65
C GLU A 36 7.32 -7.46 6.22
N CYS A 37 6.23 -6.67 6.21
CA CYS A 37 6.34 -5.26 5.89
C CYS A 37 7.24 -4.50 6.88
N LYS A 38 7.14 -4.78 8.17
CA LYS A 38 7.99 -4.16 9.21
C LYS A 38 9.46 -4.55 9.02
N LYS A 39 9.75 -5.83 8.73
CA LYS A 39 11.10 -6.30 8.42
C LYS A 39 11.66 -5.57 7.21
N GLU A 40 10.92 -5.51 6.12
CA GLU A 40 11.31 -4.77 4.92
C GLU A 40 11.47 -3.26 5.15
N LEU A 41 10.73 -2.67 6.10
CA LEU A 41 10.90 -1.28 6.46
C LEU A 41 12.28 -1.00 7.08
N LEU A 42 12.81 -1.94 7.86
CA LEU A 42 14.16 -1.87 8.41
C LEU A 42 15.20 -2.03 7.29
N GLU A 43 15.06 -3.03 6.44
CA GLU A 43 15.94 -3.29 5.29
C GLU A 43 15.94 -2.10 4.30
N ALA A 44 14.78 -1.48 4.05
CA ALA A 44 14.67 -0.36 3.14
C ALA A 44 15.38 0.91 3.64
N LYS A 45 15.55 1.09 4.95
CA LYS A 45 16.33 2.19 5.51
C LYS A 45 17.81 2.10 5.13
N ASP A 46 18.36 0.90 5.15
CA ASP A 46 19.77 0.68 4.79
C ASP A 46 20.01 0.76 3.28
N PHE A 47 19.03 0.33 2.48
CA PHE A 47 19.16 0.25 1.03
C PHE A 47 18.95 1.59 0.31
N SER A 48 18.25 2.53 0.94
CA SER A 48 17.82 3.78 0.31
C SER A 48 18.93 4.80 0.05
N GLN A 49 20.13 4.59 0.62
CA GLN A 49 21.19 5.59 0.54
C GLN A 49 21.88 5.68 -0.85
N THR A 50 21.84 4.63 -1.67
CA THR A 50 22.61 4.58 -2.93
C THR A 50 21.79 4.65 -4.21
N LYS A 51 20.50 4.33 -4.18
CA LYS A 51 19.63 4.27 -5.38
C LYS A 51 18.34 5.08 -5.27
N SER A 52 18.27 6.02 -4.38
CA SER A 52 17.02 6.72 -4.08
C SER A 52 16.56 7.64 -5.22
N ILE A 53 15.27 7.57 -5.50
CA ILE A 53 14.53 8.61 -6.20
C ILE A 53 14.64 9.91 -5.39
N ASP A 54 14.88 11.01 -6.07
CA ASP A 54 15.06 12.33 -5.45
C ASP A 54 13.85 13.27 -5.64
N HIS A 55 12.91 12.92 -6.54
CA HIS A 55 11.66 13.66 -6.73
C HIS A 55 10.59 12.75 -7.33
N ILE A 56 9.34 12.95 -6.90
CA ILE A 56 8.14 12.32 -7.44
C ILE A 56 7.22 13.40 -8.01
N ILE A 57 6.77 13.23 -9.26
CA ILE A 57 5.78 14.11 -9.88
C ILE A 57 4.54 13.30 -10.26
N VAL A 58 3.40 13.64 -9.66
CA VAL A 58 2.09 13.08 -9.99
C VAL A 58 1.38 14.04 -10.94
N VAL A 59 1.13 13.59 -12.18
CA VAL A 59 0.35 14.33 -13.17
C VAL A 59 -1.05 13.73 -13.22
N LYS A 60 -2.00 14.39 -12.55
CA LYS A 60 -3.37 13.89 -12.34
C LYS A 60 -4.09 13.67 -13.66
N LYS A 61 -3.98 14.60 -14.61
CA LYS A 61 -4.60 14.53 -15.94
C LYS A 61 -4.13 13.30 -16.73
N GLU A 62 -2.88 12.92 -16.56
CA GLU A 62 -2.29 11.77 -17.25
C GLU A 62 -2.52 10.46 -16.49
N ARG A 63 -2.91 10.55 -15.22
CA ARG A 63 -2.98 9.41 -14.30
C ARG A 63 -1.64 8.66 -14.26
N LYS A 64 -0.55 9.43 -14.18
CA LYS A 64 0.83 8.95 -14.12
C LYS A 64 1.60 9.58 -12.96
N MET A 65 2.48 8.79 -12.40
CA MET A 65 3.48 9.21 -11.43
C MET A 65 4.86 9.00 -12.06
N TYR A 66 5.62 10.06 -12.14
CA TYR A 66 6.98 10.07 -12.67
C TYR A 66 7.98 10.09 -11.52
N LEU A 67 8.93 9.17 -11.57
CA LEU A 67 10.01 9.06 -10.60
C LEU A 67 11.27 9.68 -11.20
N TYR A 68 11.87 10.64 -10.51
CA TYR A 68 13.06 11.34 -10.96
C TYR A 68 14.28 10.99 -10.10
N LYS A 69 15.43 11.01 -10.74
CA LYS A 69 16.75 11.00 -10.13
C LYS A 69 17.69 11.89 -10.92
N ASN A 70 18.33 12.86 -10.25
CA ASN A 70 19.24 13.83 -10.87
C ASN A 70 18.59 14.53 -12.08
N GLY A 71 17.35 14.96 -11.95
CA GLY A 71 16.56 15.63 -12.98
C GLY A 71 16.12 14.76 -14.17
N LYS A 72 16.40 13.43 -14.14
CA LYS A 72 16.03 12.50 -15.21
C LYS A 72 14.93 11.56 -14.77
N ILE A 73 13.92 11.33 -15.64
CA ILE A 73 12.87 10.35 -15.39
C ILE A 73 13.49 8.95 -15.38
N GLN A 74 13.28 8.23 -14.29
CA GLN A 74 13.69 6.83 -14.12
C GLN A 74 12.54 5.87 -14.45
N ASN A 75 11.31 6.27 -14.14
CA ASN A 75 10.12 5.45 -14.38
C ASN A 75 8.87 6.33 -14.47
N ALA A 76 7.85 5.82 -15.17
CA ALA A 76 6.49 6.38 -15.24
C ALA A 76 5.49 5.29 -14.85
N ILE A 77 4.82 5.48 -13.73
CA ILE A 77 3.94 4.49 -13.11
C ILE A 77 2.48 4.89 -13.35
N PRO A 78 1.62 4.02 -13.91
CA PRO A 78 0.18 4.23 -13.96
C PRO A 78 -0.41 4.28 -12.53
N ILE A 79 -1.35 5.19 -12.30
CA ILE A 79 -1.95 5.42 -10.99
C ILE A 79 -3.47 5.52 -11.05
N SER A 80 -4.11 5.29 -9.91
CA SER A 80 -5.49 5.72 -9.63
C SER A 80 -5.50 6.80 -8.57
N LEU A 81 -6.45 7.71 -8.67
CA LEU A 81 -6.58 8.89 -7.84
C LEU A 81 -7.89 8.85 -7.01
N GLY A 82 -8.16 9.93 -6.30
CA GLY A 82 -9.45 10.16 -5.68
C GLY A 82 -10.60 10.13 -6.70
N LYS A 83 -11.79 9.68 -6.30
CA LYS A 83 -12.98 9.57 -7.17
C LYS A 83 -13.35 10.88 -7.88
N ASN A 84 -13.02 12.01 -7.27
CA ASN A 84 -13.18 13.35 -7.84
C ASN A 84 -11.80 13.97 -8.09
N PRO A 85 -11.11 13.64 -9.20
CA PRO A 85 -9.70 13.99 -9.37
C PRO A 85 -9.45 15.47 -9.68
N MET A 86 -10.48 16.23 -10.09
CA MET A 86 -10.31 17.62 -10.54
C MET A 86 -10.11 18.60 -9.40
N GLY A 87 -9.06 19.40 -9.51
CA GLY A 87 -8.73 20.46 -8.57
C GLY A 87 -8.11 19.96 -7.25
N HIS A 88 -7.69 20.91 -6.43
CA HIS A 88 -7.08 20.66 -5.13
C HIS A 88 -8.08 20.14 -4.10
N LYS A 89 -7.61 19.30 -3.17
CA LYS A 89 -8.38 18.84 -2.01
C LYS A 89 -8.66 20.00 -1.05
N VAL A 90 -9.94 20.17 -0.66
CA VAL A 90 -10.40 21.27 0.19
C VAL A 90 -10.90 20.79 1.54
N LYS A 91 -11.58 19.62 1.58
CA LYS A 91 -12.21 19.09 2.78
C LYS A 91 -12.19 17.58 2.83
N GLN A 92 -12.34 17.04 4.02
CA GLN A 92 -12.58 15.61 4.21
C GLN A 92 -13.83 15.16 3.46
N GLY A 93 -13.75 14.03 2.79
CA GLY A 93 -14.87 13.46 2.03
C GLY A 93 -15.10 14.06 0.64
N ASP A 94 -14.31 15.05 0.18
CA ASP A 94 -14.42 15.61 -1.17
C ASP A 94 -13.88 14.66 -2.26
N ASN A 95 -13.23 13.56 -1.86
CA ASN A 95 -12.62 12.55 -2.71
C ASN A 95 -11.59 13.11 -3.71
N ARG A 96 -10.98 14.26 -3.39
CA ARG A 96 -9.94 14.88 -4.23
C ARG A 96 -8.56 14.47 -3.76
N THR A 97 -7.67 14.22 -4.71
CA THR A 97 -6.23 14.14 -4.46
C THR A 97 -5.69 15.56 -4.40
N PRO A 98 -4.94 15.96 -3.33
CA PRO A 98 -4.44 17.31 -3.20
C PRO A 98 -3.46 17.67 -4.32
N GLU A 99 -3.33 18.95 -4.61
CA GLU A 99 -2.36 19.53 -5.55
C GLU A 99 -1.36 20.40 -4.80
N GLY A 100 -0.14 20.47 -5.31
CA GLY A 100 0.94 21.28 -4.76
C GLY A 100 2.19 20.49 -4.43
N GLU A 101 3.06 21.13 -3.64
CA GLU A 101 4.34 20.57 -3.22
C GLU A 101 4.20 19.93 -1.83
N PHE A 102 4.62 18.69 -1.74
CA PHE A 102 4.62 17.86 -0.53
C PHE A 102 5.96 17.14 -0.42
N TRP A 103 6.12 16.30 0.61
CA TRP A 103 7.22 15.37 0.74
C TRP A 103 6.71 14.06 1.32
N ILE A 104 7.47 12.99 1.15
CA ILE A 104 7.19 11.74 1.83
C ILE A 104 7.49 11.93 3.32
N HIS A 105 6.43 11.97 4.11
CA HIS A 105 6.51 12.22 5.55
C HIS A 105 6.95 10.99 6.33
N ARG A 106 6.43 9.82 5.95
CA ARG A 106 6.78 8.53 6.55
C ARG A 106 6.39 7.36 5.67
N LYS A 107 7.01 6.21 5.92
CA LYS A 107 6.57 4.91 5.40
C LYS A 107 5.67 4.23 6.43
N LEU A 108 4.59 3.60 5.98
CA LEU A 108 3.60 2.97 6.83
C LEU A 108 3.25 1.57 6.33
N CYS A 109 3.38 0.58 7.21
CA CYS A 109 2.79 -0.75 7.02
C CYS A 109 1.32 -0.70 7.44
N SER A 110 0.43 -1.08 6.53
CA SER A 110 -1.02 -0.98 6.71
C SER A 110 -1.69 -2.33 6.47
N PRO A 111 -2.60 -2.77 7.34
CA PRO A 111 -3.35 -3.99 7.10
C PRO A 111 -4.30 -3.88 5.89
N LYS A 112 -4.63 -2.65 5.48
CA LYS A 112 -5.56 -2.39 4.38
C LYS A 112 -4.88 -2.38 3.01
N TYR A 113 -3.65 -1.86 2.94
CA TYR A 113 -2.93 -1.64 1.68
C TYR A 113 -1.49 -2.15 1.73
N TYR A 114 -1.14 -2.90 2.76
CA TYR A 114 0.17 -3.47 3.01
C TYR A 114 1.28 -2.41 3.16
N ARG A 115 1.61 -1.65 2.11
CA ARG A 115 2.64 -0.60 2.09
C ARG A 115 2.05 0.72 1.66
N SER A 116 2.44 1.79 2.35
CA SER A 116 2.02 3.15 2.03
C SER A 116 3.15 4.15 2.28
N LEU A 117 3.29 5.12 1.39
CA LEU A 117 4.13 6.29 1.57
C LEU A 117 3.20 7.46 1.91
N CYS A 118 3.24 7.93 3.15
CA CYS A 118 2.42 9.06 3.60
C CYS A 118 3.02 10.37 3.09
N ILE A 119 2.23 11.22 2.44
CA ILE A 119 2.66 12.57 2.06
C ILE A 119 2.33 13.58 3.15
N SER A 120 2.99 14.74 3.16
CA SER A 120 2.86 15.79 4.16
C SER A 120 1.58 16.65 4.00
N TYR A 121 0.47 16.04 3.60
CA TYR A 121 -0.85 16.68 3.59
C TYR A 121 -1.60 16.39 4.91
N PRO A 122 -2.32 17.39 5.53
CA PRO A 122 -2.45 18.77 5.09
C PRO A 122 -1.24 19.62 5.49
N ARG A 123 -0.84 20.56 4.62
CA ARG A 123 0.12 21.60 4.95
C ARG A 123 -0.55 22.69 5.82
N PRO A 124 0.21 23.55 6.50
CA PRO A 124 -0.37 24.67 7.27
C PRO A 124 -1.34 25.53 6.45
N GLN A 125 -1.04 25.76 5.17
CA GLN A 125 -1.92 26.50 4.26
C GLN A 125 -3.24 25.76 3.99
N ASP A 126 -3.21 24.44 3.84
CA ASP A 126 -4.42 23.63 3.62
C ASP A 126 -5.32 23.68 4.86
N VAL A 127 -4.72 23.63 6.06
CA VAL A 127 -5.43 23.79 7.33
C VAL A 127 -6.06 25.17 7.45
N ALA A 128 -5.29 26.24 7.16
CA ALA A 128 -5.79 27.61 7.22
C ALA A 128 -6.95 27.83 6.25
N ASN A 129 -6.82 27.36 5.01
CA ASN A 129 -7.86 27.47 3.98
C ASN A 129 -9.14 26.70 4.35
N ALA A 130 -9.01 25.52 4.94
CA ALA A 130 -10.14 24.74 5.41
C ALA A 130 -10.84 25.41 6.60
N LYS A 131 -10.07 25.93 7.56
CA LYS A 131 -10.59 26.68 8.72
C LYS A 131 -11.38 27.93 8.28
N ALA A 132 -10.87 28.67 7.32
CA ALA A 132 -11.56 29.85 6.76
C ALA A 132 -12.91 29.47 6.10
N LYS A 133 -13.06 28.23 5.65
CA LYS A 133 -14.32 27.69 5.08
C LYS A 133 -15.18 26.94 6.10
N GLY A 134 -14.80 26.88 7.36
CA GLY A 134 -15.52 26.13 8.40
C GLY A 134 -15.53 24.61 8.18
N VAL A 135 -14.52 24.04 7.52
CA VAL A 135 -14.45 22.61 7.20
C VAL A 135 -13.16 21.98 7.71
N ASN A 136 -13.16 20.64 7.83
CA ASN A 136 -11.96 19.85 8.14
C ASN A 136 -11.22 19.54 6.83
N PRO A 137 -9.92 19.80 6.68
CA PRO A 137 -9.17 19.48 5.47
C PRO A 137 -9.05 17.97 5.22
N GLY A 138 -9.25 17.13 6.26
CA GLY A 138 -8.90 15.73 6.27
C GLY A 138 -7.39 15.52 6.40
N GLY A 139 -6.95 14.32 6.10
CA GLY A 139 -5.54 13.91 6.21
C GLY A 139 -5.33 12.52 5.62
N ASP A 140 -4.24 11.87 6.05
CA ASP A 140 -3.89 10.50 5.69
C ASP A 140 -3.84 10.23 4.17
N ILE A 141 -3.40 11.23 3.42
CA ILE A 141 -3.16 11.05 1.99
C ILE A 141 -1.85 10.28 1.78
N THR A 142 -1.96 9.16 1.09
CA THR A 142 -0.84 8.25 0.85
C THR A 142 -0.72 7.85 -0.61
N ILE A 143 0.49 7.48 -1.01
CA ILE A 143 0.72 6.61 -2.16
C ILE A 143 0.71 5.19 -1.62
N HIS A 144 -0.21 4.32 -2.09
CA HIS A 144 -0.40 3.00 -1.51
C HIS A 144 -0.59 1.90 -2.56
N ALA A 145 -0.34 0.66 -2.14
CA ALA A 145 -0.57 -0.53 -2.95
C ALA A 145 -2.07 -0.79 -3.19
N GLN A 146 -2.38 -1.89 -3.85
CA GLN A 146 -3.74 -2.34 -4.11
C GLN A 146 -4.48 -2.71 -2.80
N PRO A 147 -5.82 -2.66 -2.81
CA PRO A 147 -6.62 -3.15 -1.69
C PRO A 147 -6.45 -4.67 -1.53
N THR A 148 -6.75 -5.19 -0.34
CA THR A 148 -6.56 -6.59 0.02
C THR A 148 -7.26 -7.59 -0.91
N TRP A 149 -8.43 -7.22 -1.47
CA TRP A 149 -9.12 -8.07 -2.43
C TRP A 149 -8.39 -8.20 -3.79
N ASN A 150 -7.46 -7.30 -4.10
CA ASN A 150 -6.60 -7.34 -5.29
C ASN A 150 -5.13 -7.57 -4.92
N ALA A 151 -4.87 -8.32 -3.87
CA ALA A 151 -3.50 -8.58 -3.41
C ALA A 151 -2.65 -9.35 -4.43
N ASP A 152 -3.26 -10.17 -5.27
CA ASP A 152 -2.60 -10.93 -6.34
C ASP A 152 -2.37 -10.14 -7.63
N GLY A 153 -2.89 -8.91 -7.72
CA GLY A 153 -2.73 -8.02 -8.88
C GLY A 153 -3.61 -8.37 -10.10
N LYS A 154 -4.41 -9.45 -10.04
CA LYS A 154 -5.28 -9.82 -11.18
C LYS A 154 -6.32 -8.75 -11.51
N GLY A 155 -6.72 -7.95 -10.51
CA GLY A 155 -7.61 -6.81 -10.67
C GLY A 155 -6.92 -5.50 -11.05
N ASP A 156 -5.60 -5.46 -11.34
CA ASP A 156 -4.87 -4.22 -11.62
C ASP A 156 -5.44 -3.46 -12.82
N LYS A 157 -5.82 -4.17 -13.88
CA LYS A 157 -6.48 -3.55 -15.05
C LYS A 157 -7.75 -2.80 -14.65
N TYR A 158 -8.56 -3.38 -13.76
CA TYR A 158 -9.79 -2.77 -13.27
C TYR A 158 -9.47 -1.57 -12.35
N THR A 159 -8.63 -1.72 -11.35
CA THR A 159 -8.29 -0.65 -10.42
C THR A 159 -7.59 0.52 -11.11
N LEU A 160 -6.74 0.28 -12.10
CA LEU A 160 -6.08 1.32 -12.86
C LEU A 160 -6.96 1.95 -13.93
N SER A 161 -8.10 1.35 -14.31
CA SER A 161 -9.01 1.94 -15.29
C SER A 161 -9.82 3.11 -14.74
N GLN A 162 -9.94 3.25 -13.41
CA GLN A 162 -10.79 4.24 -12.75
C GLN A 162 -10.11 4.91 -11.55
N ASN A 163 -10.65 6.05 -11.13
CA ASN A 163 -10.29 6.71 -9.89
C ASN A 163 -11.23 6.25 -8.77
N TRP A 164 -10.71 5.55 -7.77
CA TRP A 164 -11.53 4.87 -6.76
C TRP A 164 -11.22 5.24 -5.31
N THR A 165 -10.13 5.98 -5.07
CA THR A 165 -9.72 6.33 -3.71
C THR A 165 -10.53 7.50 -3.13
N GLN A 166 -10.33 7.79 -1.85
CA GLN A 166 -10.91 8.98 -1.21
C GLN A 166 -9.95 10.19 -1.23
N GLY A 167 -8.93 10.14 -2.10
CA GLY A 167 -7.94 11.20 -2.25
C GLY A 167 -6.50 10.69 -2.32
N CYS A 168 -6.24 9.45 -1.97
CA CYS A 168 -4.92 8.83 -2.09
C CYS A 168 -4.53 8.57 -3.56
N VAL A 169 -3.25 8.26 -3.75
CA VAL A 169 -2.69 7.80 -5.03
C VAL A 169 -2.48 6.29 -4.92
N ALA A 170 -3.20 5.50 -5.69
CA ALA A 170 -3.05 4.04 -5.70
C ALA A 170 -2.18 3.59 -6.88
N VAL A 171 -1.31 2.63 -6.61
CA VAL A 171 -0.42 1.98 -7.59
C VAL A 171 -0.58 0.46 -7.53
N THR A 172 0.00 -0.27 -8.49
CA THR A 172 0.06 -1.73 -8.41
C THR A 172 0.95 -2.19 -7.25
N ASN A 173 0.77 -3.43 -6.78
CA ASN A 173 1.62 -4.00 -5.73
C ASN A 173 3.10 -4.06 -6.16
N THR A 174 3.36 -4.39 -7.43
CA THR A 174 4.71 -4.39 -7.99
C THR A 174 5.34 -3.01 -7.99
N ALA A 175 4.59 -1.98 -8.43
CA ALA A 175 5.08 -0.60 -8.39
C ALA A 175 5.30 -0.13 -6.94
N MET A 176 4.41 -0.48 -6.01
CA MET A 176 4.59 -0.14 -4.60
C MET A 176 5.84 -0.79 -3.99
N LYS A 177 6.16 -2.03 -4.37
CA LYS A 177 7.40 -2.69 -3.95
C LYS A 177 8.63 -1.91 -4.44
N GLN A 178 8.64 -1.46 -5.70
CA GLN A 178 9.72 -0.63 -6.23
C GLN A 178 9.84 0.69 -5.46
N LEU A 179 8.72 1.39 -5.24
CA LEU A 179 8.69 2.64 -4.48
C LEU A 179 9.18 2.46 -3.05
N TRP A 180 8.84 1.34 -2.42
CA TRP A 180 9.21 1.05 -1.03
C TRP A 180 10.72 1.04 -0.81
N TYR A 181 11.47 0.51 -1.76
CA TYR A 181 12.93 0.45 -1.71
C TYR A 181 13.62 1.68 -2.32
N ALA A 182 13.02 2.31 -3.33
CA ALA A 182 13.64 3.41 -4.05
C ALA A 182 13.38 4.81 -3.45
N VAL A 183 12.34 4.96 -2.63
CA VAL A 183 11.90 6.24 -2.07
C VAL A 183 12.17 6.28 -0.58
N ARG A 184 12.89 7.30 -0.11
CA ARG A 184 13.12 7.59 1.31
C ARG A 184 12.14 8.64 1.84
N GLU A 185 12.07 8.77 3.14
CA GLU A 185 11.41 9.91 3.79
C GLU A 185 12.14 11.21 3.42
N GLY A 186 11.40 12.30 3.33
CA GLY A 186 11.92 13.59 2.88
C GLY A 186 11.92 13.81 1.36
N VAL A 187 11.69 12.78 0.53
CA VAL A 187 11.63 12.95 -0.93
C VAL A 187 10.48 13.89 -1.31
N PRO A 188 10.75 14.96 -2.11
CA PRO A 188 9.73 15.86 -2.60
C PRO A 188 8.71 15.16 -3.49
N VAL A 189 7.45 15.59 -3.37
CA VAL A 189 6.30 15.10 -4.16
C VAL A 189 5.52 16.27 -4.70
N THR A 190 5.56 16.50 -6.00
CA THR A 190 4.71 17.47 -6.71
C THR A 190 3.47 16.76 -7.22
N ILE A 191 2.27 17.29 -6.93
CA ILE A 191 1.00 16.79 -7.46
C ILE A 191 0.32 17.93 -8.25
N LYS A 192 0.05 17.72 -9.55
CA LYS A 192 -0.52 18.71 -10.46
C LYS A 192 -1.50 18.12 -11.46
#